data_7b74b1edcd8f3dbe5991bb000f780cdb
#
_entry.id   7b74b1edcd8f3dbe5991bb000f780cdb
#
_cell.length_a   1.000
_cell.length_b   1.000
_cell.length_c   1.000
_cell.angle_alpha   90.00
_cell.angle_beta   90.00
_cell.angle_gamma   90.00
#
_symmetry.space_group_name_H-M   'P 1'
#
loop_
_entity.id
_entity.type
_entity.pdbx_description
1 polymer ?
#
loop_
_entity_poly.entity_id
_entity_poly.type
_entity_poly.pdbx_seq_one_letter_code
_entity_poly.pdbx_strand_id
1 'polypeptide(L)'
;MDKYYKNILVPVDGSEQSYKAVDEAVRIARLNQAKLHVLTVKDLNKYYGAVHKGILETPGLDQLAKDILANCADIIRKQVEYETYEVAAKPKLSIVNFAEEEEHKIDLIVIGATGTDMFDRLLVGSTTNYVVNHAPCNVIVVKK
;
A
#
# COMPACT_ATOMS: atom_id res chain seq x y z
N MET A 1 -8.00 2.23 -28.68
CA MET A 1 -6.95 2.82 -27.82
C MET A 1 -6.69 1.90 -26.64
N ASP A 2 -5.46 1.58 -26.43
CA ASP A 2 -5.12 0.69 -25.36
C ASP A 2 -5.23 1.36 -24.00
N LYS A 3 -5.61 0.57 -23.01
CA LYS A 3 -5.58 1.02 -21.64
C LYS A 3 -4.16 1.01 -21.14
N TYR A 4 -3.79 2.06 -20.45
CA TYR A 4 -2.45 2.12 -19.90
C TYR A 4 -2.34 1.31 -18.60
N TYR A 5 -3.38 1.36 -17.75
CA TYR A 5 -3.40 0.60 -16.51
C TYR A 5 -4.77 0.00 -16.28
N LYS A 6 -4.79 -1.24 -15.79
CA LYS A 6 -6.04 -1.95 -15.48
C LYS A 6 -6.13 -2.35 -14.01
N ASN A 7 -5.00 -2.67 -13.39
CA ASN A 7 -4.96 -3.14 -12.00
C ASN A 7 -3.86 -2.41 -11.27
N ILE A 8 -4.23 -1.57 -10.32
CA ILE A 8 -3.31 -0.70 -9.60
C ILE A 8 -3.21 -1.17 -8.15
N LEU A 9 -1.98 -1.47 -7.71
CA LEU A 9 -1.71 -1.84 -6.33
C LEU A 9 -1.35 -0.61 -5.53
N VAL A 10 -2.01 -0.42 -4.39
CA VAL A 10 -1.70 0.67 -3.47
C VAL A 10 -1.42 0.07 -2.09
N PRO A 11 -0.17 -0.03 -1.68
CA PRO A 11 0.15 -0.45 -0.33
C PRO A 11 -0.05 0.70 0.65
N VAL A 12 -0.66 0.41 1.80
CA VAL A 12 -0.97 1.42 2.81
C VAL A 12 -0.53 0.94 4.18
N ASP A 13 0.10 1.84 4.94
CA ASP A 13 0.57 1.55 6.29
C ASP A 13 -0.03 2.46 7.36
N GLY A 14 -1.03 3.26 6.98
CA GLY A 14 -1.67 4.19 7.89
C GLY A 14 -1.00 5.55 7.99
N SER A 15 0.12 5.74 7.30
CA SER A 15 0.76 7.05 7.26
C SER A 15 -0.01 8.02 6.38
N GLU A 16 0.17 9.31 6.63
CA GLU A 16 -0.43 10.35 5.80
C GLU A 16 -0.04 10.20 4.34
N GLN A 17 1.23 9.87 4.09
CA GLN A 17 1.73 9.67 2.73
C GLN A 17 1.06 8.50 2.03
N SER A 18 0.81 7.41 2.75
CA SER A 18 0.13 6.27 2.15
C SER A 18 -1.31 6.62 1.78
N TYR A 19 -2.00 7.41 2.60
CA TYR A 19 -3.35 7.86 2.25
C TYR A 19 -3.35 8.81 1.06
N LYS A 20 -2.34 9.65 0.92
CA LYS A 20 -2.18 10.48 -0.28
C LYS A 20 -1.96 9.62 -1.52
N ALA A 21 -1.27 8.50 -1.37
CA ALA A 21 -1.09 7.56 -2.47
C ALA A 21 -2.43 6.95 -2.88
N VAL A 22 -3.31 6.65 -1.92
CA VAL A 22 -4.67 6.16 -2.25
C VAL A 22 -5.43 7.21 -3.06
N ASP A 23 -5.37 8.46 -2.64
CA ASP A 23 -6.06 9.53 -3.35
C ASP A 23 -5.55 9.67 -4.79
N GLU A 24 -4.24 9.63 -4.98
CA GLU A 24 -3.65 9.69 -6.31
C GLU A 24 -4.03 8.45 -7.14
N ALA A 25 -4.04 7.27 -6.53
CA ALA A 25 -4.42 6.04 -7.22
C ALA A 25 -5.88 6.08 -7.68
N VAL A 26 -6.77 6.65 -6.87
CA VAL A 26 -8.16 6.82 -7.27
C VAL A 26 -8.25 7.68 -8.53
N ARG A 27 -7.50 8.78 -8.57
CA ARG A 27 -7.48 9.66 -9.73
C ARG A 27 -7.02 8.93 -10.99
N ILE A 28 -5.94 8.18 -10.86
CA ILE A 28 -5.40 7.41 -12.00
C ILE A 28 -6.38 6.31 -12.41
N ALA A 29 -6.98 5.61 -11.43
CA ALA A 29 -7.94 4.55 -11.73
C ALA A 29 -9.17 5.07 -12.47
N ARG A 30 -9.65 6.25 -12.09
CA ARG A 30 -10.79 6.86 -12.80
C ARG A 30 -10.46 7.14 -14.25
N LEU A 31 -9.27 7.69 -14.51
CA LEU A 31 -8.85 8.02 -15.86
C LEU A 31 -8.65 6.79 -16.74
N ASN A 32 -8.26 5.67 -16.14
CA ASN A 32 -7.96 4.44 -16.86
C ASN A 32 -9.06 3.39 -16.77
N GLN A 33 -10.10 3.64 -15.99
CA GLN A 33 -11.12 2.66 -15.67
C GLN A 33 -10.49 1.40 -15.07
N ALA A 34 -9.54 1.62 -14.16
CA ALA A 34 -8.78 0.56 -13.53
C ALA A 34 -9.41 0.16 -12.20
N LYS A 35 -9.03 -1.03 -11.74
CA LYS A 35 -9.40 -1.54 -10.42
C LYS A 35 -8.26 -1.29 -9.45
N LEU A 36 -8.58 -0.89 -8.22
CA LEU A 36 -7.61 -0.73 -7.17
C LEU A 36 -7.49 -2.01 -6.34
N HIS A 37 -6.27 -2.33 -5.96
CA HIS A 37 -5.97 -3.38 -5.00
C HIS A 37 -5.27 -2.71 -3.83
N VAL A 38 -5.98 -2.57 -2.72
CA VAL A 38 -5.48 -1.87 -1.54
C VAL A 38 -4.92 -2.91 -0.57
N LEU A 39 -3.63 -2.86 -0.33
CA LEU A 39 -2.92 -3.85 0.48
C LEU A 39 -2.38 -3.21 1.74
N THR A 40 -2.76 -3.73 2.90
CA THR A 40 -2.09 -3.39 4.14
C THR A 40 -1.35 -4.60 4.67
N VAL A 41 -0.10 -4.39 5.08
CA VAL A 41 0.76 -5.45 5.58
C VAL A 41 0.93 -5.26 7.08
N LYS A 42 0.53 -6.27 7.83
CA LYS A 42 0.79 -6.31 9.27
C LYS A 42 2.25 -6.71 9.44
N ASP A 43 3.09 -5.74 9.78
CA ASP A 43 4.53 -5.91 9.82
C ASP A 43 4.94 -6.84 10.98
N LEU A 44 5.40 -8.04 10.64
CA LEU A 44 5.78 -9.03 11.62
C LEU A 44 6.91 -8.54 12.53
N ASN A 45 7.87 -7.79 11.99
CA ASN A 45 8.97 -7.28 12.80
C ASN A 45 8.48 -6.29 13.84
N LYS A 46 7.58 -5.39 13.44
CA LYS A 46 6.97 -4.45 14.39
C LYS A 46 6.10 -5.18 15.40
N TYR A 47 5.37 -6.19 14.94
CA TYR A 47 4.51 -6.98 15.82
C TYR A 47 5.34 -7.71 16.88
N TYR A 48 6.38 -8.42 16.49
CA TYR A 48 7.22 -9.14 17.45
C TYR A 48 7.92 -8.18 18.42
N GLY A 49 8.40 -7.06 17.93
CA GLY A 49 8.99 -6.04 18.79
C GLY A 49 8.00 -5.48 19.80
N ALA A 50 6.78 -5.18 19.36
CA ALA A 50 5.75 -4.64 20.23
C ALA A 50 5.28 -5.66 21.27
N VAL A 51 5.10 -6.93 20.87
CA VAL A 51 4.71 -7.99 21.78
C VAL A 51 5.80 -8.25 22.82
N HIS A 52 7.05 -8.29 22.40
CA HIS A 52 8.17 -8.48 23.30
C HIS A 52 8.24 -7.38 24.35
N LYS A 53 7.92 -6.16 23.97
CA LYS A 53 7.90 -5.03 24.89
C LYS A 53 6.56 -4.90 25.64
N GLY A 54 5.60 -5.75 25.37
CA GLY A 54 4.27 -5.68 25.99
C GLY A 54 3.43 -4.52 25.52
N ILE A 55 3.71 -3.97 24.34
CA ILE A 55 3.05 -2.77 23.84
C ILE A 55 1.82 -3.08 22.99
N LEU A 56 1.88 -4.16 22.19
CA LEU A 56 0.83 -4.47 21.23
C LEU A 56 0.56 -5.97 21.20
N GLU A 57 -0.71 -6.32 21.22
CA GLU A 57 -1.14 -7.71 21.07
C GLU A 57 -1.69 -7.91 19.66
N THR A 58 -1.81 -9.19 19.24
CA THR A 58 -2.32 -9.54 17.92
C THR A 58 -3.68 -8.90 17.60
N PRO A 59 -4.67 -8.92 18.52
CA PRO A 59 -5.95 -8.26 18.21
C PRO A 59 -5.82 -6.79 17.94
N GLY A 60 -4.88 -6.10 18.61
CA GLY A 60 -4.62 -4.70 18.37
C GLY A 60 -4.07 -4.45 16.97
N LEU A 61 -3.17 -5.32 16.51
CA LEU A 61 -2.61 -5.22 15.17
C LEU A 61 -3.67 -5.48 14.10
N ASP A 62 -4.54 -6.46 14.32
CA ASP A 62 -5.63 -6.75 13.40
C ASP A 62 -6.62 -5.59 13.32
N GLN A 63 -6.93 -4.99 14.46
CA GLN A 63 -7.83 -3.84 14.48
C GLN A 63 -7.22 -2.65 13.75
N LEU A 64 -5.93 -2.42 13.94
CA LEU A 64 -5.22 -1.35 13.23
C LEU A 64 -5.32 -1.55 11.71
N ALA A 65 -5.11 -2.77 11.23
CA ALA A 65 -5.22 -3.06 9.81
C ALA A 65 -6.64 -2.77 9.29
N LYS A 66 -7.66 -3.16 10.05
CA LYS A 66 -9.04 -2.89 9.65
C LYS A 66 -9.34 -1.40 9.62
N ASP A 67 -8.80 -0.64 10.58
CA ASP A 67 -8.98 0.81 10.61
C ASP A 67 -8.31 1.47 9.41
N ILE A 68 -7.12 1.01 9.04
CA ILE A 68 -6.42 1.52 7.88
C ILE A 68 -7.26 1.30 6.61
N LEU A 69 -7.78 0.09 6.43
CA LEU A 69 -8.58 -0.22 5.26
C LEU A 69 -9.90 0.54 5.24
N ALA A 70 -10.50 0.75 6.41
CA ALA A 70 -11.73 1.57 6.51
C ALA A 70 -11.45 3.01 6.09
N ASN A 71 -10.33 3.56 6.50
CA ASN A 71 -9.93 4.91 6.09
C ASN A 71 -9.72 4.99 4.58
N CYS A 72 -9.16 3.95 3.99
CA CYS A 72 -9.02 3.90 2.52
C CYS A 72 -10.37 3.88 1.83
N ALA A 73 -11.32 3.12 2.36
CA ALA A 73 -12.68 3.08 1.80
C ALA A 73 -13.32 4.47 1.81
N ASP A 74 -13.09 5.23 2.88
CA ASP A 74 -13.60 6.61 2.98
C ASP A 74 -12.97 7.52 1.91
N ILE A 75 -11.71 7.31 1.59
CA ILE A 75 -11.04 8.08 0.53
C ILE A 75 -11.58 7.68 -0.85
N ILE A 76 -11.76 6.40 -1.07
CA ILE A 76 -12.19 5.87 -2.37
C ILE A 76 -13.64 6.25 -2.68
N ARG A 77 -14.52 6.25 -1.67
CA ARG A 77 -15.93 6.66 -1.80
C ARG A 77 -16.66 6.01 -2.97
N LYS A 78 -16.37 4.77 -3.24
CA LYS A 78 -16.98 4.00 -4.34
C LYS A 78 -16.79 4.64 -5.71
N GLN A 79 -15.80 5.50 -5.87
CA GLN A 79 -15.52 6.14 -7.15
C GLN A 79 -14.95 5.18 -8.18
N VAL A 80 -14.32 4.12 -7.74
CA VAL A 80 -13.71 3.10 -8.59
C VAL A 80 -13.93 1.74 -7.97
N GLU A 81 -13.79 0.70 -8.78
CA GLU A 81 -13.81 -0.67 -8.29
C GLU A 81 -12.56 -0.93 -7.47
N TYR A 82 -12.69 -1.62 -6.34
CA TYR A 82 -11.52 -1.95 -5.53
C TYR A 82 -11.73 -3.19 -4.67
N GLU A 83 -10.62 -3.79 -4.28
CA GLU A 83 -10.58 -4.86 -3.28
C GLU A 83 -9.52 -4.51 -2.24
N THR A 84 -9.70 -5.03 -1.03
CA THR A 84 -8.76 -4.81 0.07
C THR A 84 -8.14 -6.14 0.50
N TYR A 85 -6.90 -6.08 0.97
CA TYR A 85 -6.13 -7.25 1.37
C TYR A 85 -5.36 -6.94 2.65
N GLU A 86 -5.31 -7.92 3.55
CA GLU A 86 -4.49 -7.87 4.77
C GLU A 86 -3.52 -9.05 4.72
N VAL A 87 -2.24 -8.78 4.94
CA VAL A 87 -1.20 -9.82 4.94
C VAL A 87 -0.30 -9.60 6.15
N ALA A 88 0.07 -10.68 6.84
CA ALA A 88 1.04 -10.61 7.93
C ALA A 88 2.39 -11.06 7.39
N ALA A 89 3.32 -10.12 7.20
CA ALA A 89 4.60 -10.41 6.57
C ALA A 89 5.55 -9.21 6.69
N LYS A 90 6.67 -9.28 5.98
CA LYS A 90 7.59 -8.14 5.84
C LYS A 90 7.08 -7.27 4.69
N PRO A 91 6.84 -5.97 4.92
CA PRO A 91 6.14 -5.14 3.92
C PRO A 91 6.78 -5.11 2.54
N LYS A 92 8.08 -4.86 2.45
CA LYS A 92 8.71 -4.71 1.13
C LYS A 92 8.63 -5.99 0.30
N LEU A 93 8.79 -7.15 0.93
CA LEU A 93 8.71 -8.43 0.23
C LEU A 93 7.27 -8.73 -0.17
N SER A 94 6.30 -8.47 0.72
CA SER A 94 4.89 -8.73 0.46
C SER A 94 4.36 -7.89 -0.69
N ILE A 95 4.75 -6.62 -0.76
CA ILE A 95 4.29 -5.74 -1.81
C ILE A 95 4.75 -6.24 -3.18
N VAL A 96 6.05 -6.56 -3.29
CA VAL A 96 6.59 -7.06 -4.56
C VAL A 96 5.98 -8.42 -4.91
N ASN A 97 5.88 -9.32 -3.92
CA ASN A 97 5.28 -10.64 -4.16
C ASN A 97 3.83 -10.52 -4.63
N PHE A 98 3.05 -9.62 -4.02
CA PHE A 98 1.67 -9.41 -4.44
C PHE A 98 1.61 -8.96 -5.90
N ALA A 99 2.48 -8.04 -6.28
CA ALA A 99 2.52 -7.53 -7.64
C ALA A 99 2.96 -8.60 -8.64
N GLU A 100 3.75 -9.58 -8.21
CA GLU A 100 4.22 -10.67 -9.07
C GLU A 100 3.19 -11.79 -9.24
N GLU A 101 2.18 -11.86 -8.40
CA GLU A 101 1.15 -12.90 -8.50
C GLU A 101 0.30 -12.68 -9.75
N GLU A 102 0.30 -13.68 -10.63
CA GLU A 102 -0.39 -13.58 -11.92
C GLU A 102 -1.88 -13.32 -11.80
N GLU A 103 -2.50 -13.83 -10.75
CA GLU A 103 -3.94 -13.67 -10.55
C GLU A 103 -4.38 -12.22 -10.39
N HIS A 104 -3.50 -11.36 -9.86
CA HIS A 104 -3.83 -9.96 -9.63
C HIS A 104 -3.59 -9.08 -10.85
N LYS A 105 -2.72 -9.50 -11.74
CA LYS A 105 -2.39 -8.77 -12.98
C LYS A 105 -2.02 -7.30 -12.74
N ILE A 106 -1.27 -7.06 -11.68
CA ILE A 106 -0.88 -5.70 -11.30
C ILE A 106 0.02 -5.11 -12.39
N ASP A 107 -0.35 -3.95 -12.90
CA ASP A 107 0.42 -3.25 -13.93
C ASP A 107 0.88 -1.86 -13.50
N LEU A 108 0.52 -1.44 -12.29
CA LEU A 108 1.01 -0.19 -11.71
C LEU A 108 0.98 -0.31 -10.19
N ILE A 109 2.02 0.21 -9.53
CA ILE A 109 2.02 0.39 -8.09
C ILE A 109 2.05 1.88 -7.81
N VAL A 110 1.18 2.36 -6.92
CA VAL A 110 1.20 3.73 -6.43
C VAL A 110 1.50 3.68 -4.95
N ILE A 111 2.63 4.26 -4.55
CA ILE A 111 3.14 4.11 -3.18
C ILE A 111 3.61 5.47 -2.65
N GLY A 112 3.42 5.70 -1.37
CA GLY A 112 3.95 6.90 -0.72
C GLY A 112 5.46 6.87 -0.64
N ALA A 113 6.09 8.03 -0.73
CA ALA A 113 7.55 8.12 -0.71
C ALA A 113 8.13 7.64 0.62
N THR A 114 7.42 7.87 1.73
CA THR A 114 7.85 7.46 3.06
C THR A 114 6.68 6.85 3.81
N GLY A 115 6.99 6.11 4.87
CA GLY A 115 5.98 5.58 5.76
C GLY A 115 5.97 6.31 7.09
N THR A 116 5.53 5.60 8.13
CA THR A 116 5.32 6.18 9.45
C THR A 116 6.60 6.62 10.16
N ASP A 117 7.74 6.04 9.77
CA ASP A 117 9.00 6.23 10.50
C ASP A 117 9.96 7.22 9.83
N MET A 118 9.53 7.89 8.76
CA MET A 118 10.41 8.79 8.01
C MET A 118 9.94 10.23 8.10
N PHE A 119 10.87 11.11 8.40
CA PHE A 119 10.60 12.53 8.55
C PHE A 119 11.27 13.41 7.49
N ASP A 120 12.31 12.90 6.83
CA ASP A 120 13.06 13.69 5.86
C ASP A 120 12.35 13.64 4.51
N ARG A 121 11.93 14.80 4.02
CA ARG A 121 11.23 14.91 2.73
C ARG A 121 12.12 14.62 1.53
N LEU A 122 13.41 14.70 1.72
CA LEU A 122 14.36 14.50 0.61
C LEU A 122 14.66 13.03 0.37
N LEU A 123 14.31 12.17 1.32
CA LEU A 123 14.63 10.75 1.25
C LEU A 123 13.39 9.93 0.94
N VAL A 124 13.59 8.91 0.15
CA VAL A 124 12.58 7.86 -0.10
C VAL A 124 12.80 6.77 0.94
N GLY A 125 11.74 6.29 1.58
CA GLY A 125 11.81 5.27 2.60
C GLY A 125 12.36 3.95 2.05
N SER A 126 12.86 3.09 2.94
CA SER A 126 13.49 1.84 2.54
C SER A 126 12.51 0.91 1.83
N THR A 127 11.25 0.84 2.29
CA THR A 127 10.23 0.01 1.66
C THR A 127 9.96 0.49 0.24
N THR A 128 9.77 1.80 0.07
CA THR A 128 9.49 2.39 -1.24
C THR A 128 10.67 2.18 -2.18
N ASN A 129 11.89 2.39 -1.69
CA ASN A 129 13.09 2.19 -2.50
C ASN A 129 13.20 0.74 -2.98
N TYR A 130 12.93 -0.20 -2.10
CA TYR A 130 12.93 -1.62 -2.47
C TYR A 130 11.89 -1.93 -3.56
N VAL A 131 10.68 -1.41 -3.39
CA VAL A 131 9.60 -1.64 -4.34
C VAL A 131 9.95 -1.07 -5.71
N VAL A 132 10.48 0.16 -5.75
CA VAL A 132 10.89 0.78 -7.01
C VAL A 132 11.92 -0.09 -7.74
N ASN A 133 12.87 -0.67 -7.00
CA ASN A 133 13.96 -1.44 -7.61
C ASN A 133 13.56 -2.87 -8.00
N HIS A 134 12.52 -3.44 -7.38
CA HIS A 134 12.18 -4.85 -7.57
C HIS A 134 10.79 -5.12 -8.15
N ALA A 135 9.96 -4.11 -8.32
CA ALA A 135 8.60 -4.31 -8.83
C ALA A 135 8.63 -4.81 -10.28
N PRO A 136 7.69 -5.69 -10.64
CA PRO A 136 7.59 -6.18 -12.02
C PRO A 136 6.89 -5.21 -12.97
N CYS A 137 6.46 -4.05 -12.47
CA CYS A 137 5.67 -3.08 -13.21
C CYS A 137 6.11 -1.66 -12.87
N ASN A 138 5.49 -0.68 -13.51
CA ASN A 138 5.76 0.73 -13.22
C ASN A 138 5.35 1.08 -11.80
N VAL A 139 6.06 2.04 -11.22
CA VAL A 139 5.80 2.51 -9.85
C VAL A 139 5.72 4.04 -9.88
N ILE A 140 4.63 4.55 -9.33
CA ILE A 140 4.49 5.98 -9.08
C ILE A 140 4.72 6.21 -7.59
N VAL A 141 5.66 7.09 -7.27
CA VAL A 141 5.98 7.45 -5.89
C VAL A 141 5.33 8.79 -5.60
N VAL A 142 4.44 8.79 -4.60
CA VAL A 142 3.69 9.99 -4.22
C VAL A 142 4.44 10.69 -3.10
N LYS A 143 4.92 11.90 -3.38
CA LYS A 143 5.63 12.72 -2.42
C LYS A 143 4.66 13.64 -1.68
N LYS A 144 5.13 14.12 -0.56
CA LYS A 144 4.35 15.02 0.27
C LYS A 144 4.01 16.33 -0.43
#